data_b87037cf5f89a958ce7ee2448083b0b6
#
_entry.id   b87037cf5f89a958ce7ee2448083b0b6
#
_cell.length_a   1.000
_cell.length_b   1.000
_cell.length_c   1.000
_cell.angle_alpha   90.00
_cell.angle_beta   90.00
_cell.angle_gamma   90.00
#
_symmetry.space_group_name_H-M   'P 1'
#
loop_
_entity.id
_entity.type
_entity.pdbx_description
1 polymer ?
#
loop_
_entity_poly.entity_id
_entity_poly.type
_entity_poly.pdbx_seq_one_letter_code
_entity_poly.pdbx_strand_id
1 'polypeptide(L)'
;MAGSNKMKDMSVNKLMIQMGIPMILSMALQAVYNIVDSAFVGNMRVGSEAALNALTLVFPVQMLMVAVGIGTGVGTNALLARTLGQGNSKKAAKVAGNSLFLGVIIYVVCFLFGIFGVKAYISSQTVDTEVLEMGVSYLRICCVISFGIIFFSLFEKLLQATGRSLYSTIGQVVGAVVNIILDPIMIYGIGPFPEMGVKGAAYATVIGQVASAVLLLIFHNSSTGRSLFFICQKWSDGSLPDLVGVSDYRSHCMSGRICIFKENQKK
;
A
#
# COMPACT_ATOMS: atom_id res chain seq x y z
N MET A 1 11.99 5.88 -27.43
CA MET A 1 11.15 4.69 -27.71
C MET A 1 9.79 4.97 -27.11
N ALA A 2 8.78 5.24 -27.94
CA ALA A 2 7.40 5.43 -27.53
C ALA A 2 6.92 4.12 -26.88
N GLY A 3 6.61 4.15 -25.59
CA GLY A 3 6.04 3.02 -24.91
C GLY A 3 4.70 2.67 -25.57
N SER A 4 4.67 1.62 -26.40
CA SER A 4 3.44 1.10 -26.95
C SER A 4 2.48 0.89 -25.76
N ASN A 5 1.28 1.40 -25.92
CA ASN A 5 0.27 1.32 -24.85
C ASN A 5 -0.21 -0.15 -24.84
N LYS A 6 0.56 -1.02 -24.17
CA LYS A 6 0.36 -2.49 -24.14
C LYS A 6 -1.10 -2.89 -23.89
N MET A 7 -1.81 -2.06 -23.11
CA MET A 7 -3.24 -2.26 -22.82
C MET A 7 -4.14 -2.05 -24.05
N LYS A 8 -3.69 -1.28 -25.06
CA LYS A 8 -4.48 -0.97 -26.27
C LYS A 8 -4.24 -1.95 -27.39
N ASP A 9 -3.02 -2.50 -27.49
CA ASP A 9 -2.55 -3.27 -28.65
C ASP A 9 -2.59 -4.79 -28.42
N MET A 10 -2.80 -5.25 -27.17
CA MET A 10 -2.82 -6.68 -26.82
C MET A 10 -4.24 -7.24 -26.82
N SER A 11 -4.39 -8.51 -27.21
CA SER A 11 -5.65 -9.24 -27.05
C SER A 11 -6.02 -9.36 -25.57
N VAL A 12 -7.31 -9.25 -25.24
CA VAL A 12 -7.83 -9.23 -23.87
C VAL A 12 -7.35 -10.44 -23.05
N ASN A 13 -7.39 -11.63 -23.63
CA ASN A 13 -6.96 -12.87 -22.95
C ASN A 13 -5.48 -12.83 -22.56
N LYS A 14 -4.61 -12.37 -23.47
CA LYS A 14 -3.17 -12.27 -23.20
C LYS A 14 -2.87 -11.20 -22.14
N LEU A 15 -3.60 -10.08 -22.19
CA LEU A 15 -3.50 -9.02 -21.19
C LEU A 15 -3.93 -9.50 -19.80
N MET A 16 -5.07 -10.23 -19.71
CA MET A 16 -5.55 -10.80 -18.44
C MET A 16 -4.53 -11.75 -17.81
N ILE A 17 -3.94 -12.64 -18.60
CA ILE A 17 -2.92 -13.58 -18.11
C ILE A 17 -1.67 -12.81 -17.64
N GLN A 18 -1.18 -11.87 -18.45
CA GLN A 18 0.05 -11.13 -18.15
C GLN A 18 -0.08 -10.24 -16.90
N MET A 19 -1.27 -9.71 -16.63
CA MET A 19 -1.54 -8.91 -15.44
C MET A 19 -2.00 -9.76 -14.26
N GLY A 20 -2.75 -10.83 -14.50
CA GLY A 20 -3.32 -11.69 -13.47
C GLY A 20 -2.28 -12.57 -12.78
N ILE A 21 -1.35 -13.18 -13.52
CA ILE A 21 -0.32 -14.04 -12.93
C ILE A 21 0.50 -13.32 -11.85
N PRO A 22 1.06 -12.12 -12.10
CA PRO A 22 1.77 -11.38 -11.04
C PRO A 22 0.91 -11.06 -9.82
N MET A 23 -0.38 -10.75 -10.03
CA MET A 23 -1.31 -10.45 -8.92
C MET A 23 -1.60 -11.70 -8.08
N ILE A 24 -1.83 -12.85 -8.71
CA ILE A 24 -2.04 -14.12 -8.00
C ILE A 24 -0.79 -14.50 -7.21
N LEU A 25 0.40 -14.38 -7.82
CA LEU A 25 1.66 -14.64 -7.14
C LEU A 25 1.88 -13.73 -5.94
N SER A 26 1.53 -12.45 -6.05
CA SER A 26 1.58 -11.49 -4.95
C SER A 26 0.68 -11.92 -3.78
N MET A 27 -0.57 -12.31 -4.06
CA MET A 27 -1.51 -12.76 -3.02
C MET A 27 -1.04 -14.06 -2.35
N ALA A 28 -0.51 -15.00 -3.13
CA ALA A 28 0.05 -16.24 -2.60
C ALA A 28 1.26 -15.94 -1.68
N LEU A 29 2.14 -15.05 -2.08
CA LEU A 29 3.29 -14.63 -1.26
C LEU A 29 2.83 -13.95 0.03
N GLN A 30 1.77 -13.15 -0.01
CA GLN A 30 1.18 -12.52 1.17
C GLN A 30 0.64 -13.57 2.16
N ALA A 31 -0.01 -14.62 1.66
CA ALA A 31 -0.46 -15.73 2.52
C ALA A 31 0.73 -16.46 3.16
N VAL A 32 1.79 -16.71 2.40
CA VAL A 32 2.99 -17.38 2.90
C VAL A 32 3.65 -16.56 4.01
N TYR A 33 3.86 -15.26 3.82
CA TYR A 33 4.50 -14.47 4.86
C TYR A 33 3.65 -14.36 6.14
N ASN A 34 2.33 -14.32 6.05
CA ASN A 34 1.46 -14.37 7.24
C ASN A 34 1.61 -15.66 8.02
N ILE A 35 1.78 -16.80 7.32
CA ILE A 35 2.03 -18.10 7.96
C ILE A 35 3.39 -18.09 8.66
N VAL A 36 4.41 -17.55 7.98
CA VAL A 36 5.79 -17.47 8.52
C VAL A 36 5.84 -16.58 9.76
N ASP A 37 5.21 -15.40 9.74
CA ASP A 37 5.09 -14.48 10.88
C ASP A 37 4.41 -15.18 12.08
N SER A 38 3.28 -15.85 11.85
CA SER A 38 2.58 -16.62 12.89
C SER A 38 3.45 -17.77 13.44
N ALA A 39 4.25 -18.42 12.59
CA ALA A 39 5.17 -19.48 13.03
C ALA A 39 6.30 -18.94 13.90
N PHE A 40 6.87 -17.78 13.59
CA PHE A 40 7.88 -17.15 14.45
C PHE A 40 7.30 -16.75 15.81
N VAL A 41 6.10 -16.16 15.83
CA VAL A 41 5.42 -15.81 17.09
C VAL A 41 5.08 -17.05 17.90
N GLY A 42 4.61 -18.13 17.26
CA GLY A 42 4.30 -19.42 17.91
C GLY A 42 5.51 -20.16 18.48
N ASN A 43 6.72 -19.86 18.01
CA ASN A 43 7.97 -20.42 18.50
C ASN A 43 8.71 -19.54 19.53
N MET A 44 8.05 -18.53 20.08
CA MET A 44 8.62 -17.70 21.16
C MET A 44 8.90 -18.56 22.39
N ARG A 45 9.98 -18.25 23.11
CA ARG A 45 10.42 -19.01 24.30
C ARG A 45 9.46 -18.89 25.49
N VAL A 46 8.80 -17.74 25.61
CA VAL A 46 7.88 -17.41 26.71
C VAL A 46 6.63 -16.78 26.14
N GLY A 47 5.46 -17.20 26.65
CA GLY A 47 4.18 -16.61 26.29
C GLY A 47 3.70 -16.88 24.85
N SER A 48 4.20 -17.93 24.19
CA SER A 48 3.81 -18.24 22.81
C SER A 48 2.32 -18.50 22.64
N GLU A 49 1.66 -19.18 23.59
CA GLU A 49 0.21 -19.39 23.54
C GLU A 49 -0.57 -18.08 23.70
N ALA A 50 -0.19 -17.25 24.67
CA ALA A 50 -0.80 -15.94 24.87
C ALA A 50 -0.59 -15.04 23.64
N ALA A 51 0.59 -15.10 23.02
CA ALA A 51 0.92 -14.37 21.82
C ALA A 51 0.06 -14.81 20.62
N LEU A 52 -0.09 -16.10 20.38
CA LEU A 52 -0.96 -16.63 19.32
C LEU A 52 -2.44 -16.28 19.55
N ASN A 53 -2.91 -16.38 20.79
CA ASN A 53 -4.26 -15.95 21.15
C ASN A 53 -4.44 -14.44 20.90
N ALA A 54 -3.46 -13.61 21.27
CA ALA A 54 -3.48 -12.18 21.01
C ALA A 54 -3.53 -11.88 19.50
N LEU A 55 -2.71 -12.55 18.67
CA LEU A 55 -2.76 -12.40 17.21
C LEU A 55 -4.13 -12.79 16.64
N THR A 56 -4.74 -13.86 17.15
CA THR A 56 -6.07 -14.30 16.72
C THR A 56 -7.13 -13.23 16.99
N LEU A 57 -7.08 -12.57 18.15
CA LEU A 57 -7.99 -11.48 18.49
C LEU A 57 -7.76 -10.20 17.66
N VAL A 58 -6.52 -9.96 17.27
CA VAL A 58 -6.13 -8.79 16.45
C VAL A 58 -6.49 -8.98 14.98
N PHE A 59 -6.46 -10.22 14.48
CA PHE A 59 -6.63 -10.57 13.07
C PHE A 59 -7.88 -9.97 12.41
N PRO A 60 -9.10 -9.97 13.02
CA PRO A 60 -10.27 -9.36 12.39
C PRO A 60 -10.11 -7.87 12.08
N VAL A 61 -9.47 -7.12 13.00
CA VAL A 61 -9.24 -5.68 12.79
C VAL A 61 -8.20 -5.45 11.71
N GLN A 62 -7.12 -6.25 11.69
CA GLN A 62 -6.13 -6.18 10.61
C GLN A 62 -6.77 -6.50 9.25
N MET A 63 -7.61 -7.54 9.17
CA MET A 63 -8.33 -7.88 7.94
C MET A 63 -9.27 -6.77 7.50
N LEU A 64 -9.94 -6.09 8.43
CA LEU A 64 -10.76 -4.92 8.11
C LEU A 64 -9.92 -3.78 7.52
N MET A 65 -8.77 -3.48 8.12
CA MET A 65 -7.85 -2.44 7.59
C MET A 65 -7.36 -2.80 6.18
N VAL A 66 -6.96 -4.04 5.96
CA VAL A 66 -6.54 -4.56 4.65
C VAL A 66 -7.69 -4.47 3.66
N ALA A 67 -8.89 -4.89 4.04
CA ALA A 67 -10.07 -4.87 3.18
C ALA A 67 -10.46 -3.45 2.74
N VAL A 68 -10.40 -2.48 3.65
CA VAL A 68 -10.66 -1.06 3.34
C VAL A 68 -9.57 -0.51 2.41
N GLY A 69 -8.30 -0.82 2.66
CA GLY A 69 -7.18 -0.42 1.80
C GLY A 69 -7.30 -1.00 0.39
N ILE A 70 -7.49 -2.31 0.29
CA ILE A 70 -7.64 -3.01 -1.01
C ILE A 70 -8.91 -2.54 -1.73
N GLY A 71 -10.05 -2.44 -1.04
CA GLY A 71 -11.32 -2.02 -1.62
C GLY A 71 -11.24 -0.62 -2.23
N THR A 72 -10.66 0.33 -1.50
CA THR A 72 -10.40 1.68 -1.99
C THR A 72 -9.43 1.66 -3.19
N GLY A 73 -8.38 0.86 -3.09
CA GLY A 73 -7.39 0.70 -4.16
C GLY A 73 -7.99 0.09 -5.44
N VAL A 74 -8.82 -0.96 -5.32
CA VAL A 74 -9.49 -1.61 -6.47
C VAL A 74 -10.48 -0.66 -7.14
N GLY A 75 -11.28 0.09 -6.37
CA GLY A 75 -12.15 1.12 -6.91
C GLY A 75 -11.38 2.20 -7.68
N THR A 76 -10.27 2.65 -7.12
CA THR A 76 -9.35 3.60 -7.77
C THR A 76 -8.76 3.02 -9.06
N ASN A 77 -8.29 1.76 -9.03
CA ASN A 77 -7.75 1.07 -10.19
C ASN A 77 -8.76 1.02 -11.35
N ALA A 78 -9.99 0.57 -11.07
CA ALA A 78 -11.04 0.46 -12.09
C ALA A 78 -11.36 1.83 -12.71
N LEU A 79 -11.52 2.87 -11.90
CA LEU A 79 -11.84 4.21 -12.39
C LEU A 79 -10.65 4.84 -13.13
N LEU A 80 -9.43 4.64 -12.64
CA LEU A 80 -8.22 5.15 -13.27
C LEU A 80 -7.96 4.46 -14.63
N ALA A 81 -8.07 3.13 -14.70
CA ALA A 81 -7.90 2.38 -15.94
C ALA A 81 -8.94 2.81 -17.00
N ARG A 82 -10.20 3.02 -16.59
CA ARG A 82 -11.25 3.52 -17.48
C ARG A 82 -10.94 4.94 -18.01
N THR A 83 -10.51 5.86 -17.14
CA THR A 83 -10.23 7.24 -17.55
C THR A 83 -8.99 7.33 -18.43
N LEU A 84 -7.97 6.48 -18.18
CA LEU A 84 -6.80 6.36 -19.06
C LEU A 84 -7.16 5.77 -20.43
N GLY A 85 -8.05 4.75 -20.46
CA GLY A 85 -8.57 4.19 -21.71
C GLY A 85 -9.35 5.18 -22.56
N GLN A 86 -10.04 6.13 -21.92
CA GLN A 86 -10.75 7.25 -22.58
C GLN A 86 -9.79 8.38 -23.05
N GLY A 87 -8.49 8.30 -22.78
CA GLY A 87 -7.52 9.34 -23.11
C GLY A 87 -7.65 10.62 -22.27
N ASN A 88 -8.45 10.62 -21.20
CA ASN A 88 -8.70 11.79 -20.36
C ASN A 88 -7.69 11.87 -19.19
N SER A 89 -6.48 12.36 -19.50
CA SER A 89 -5.39 12.48 -18.51
C SER A 89 -5.75 13.43 -17.35
N LYS A 90 -6.57 14.47 -17.58
CA LYS A 90 -7.00 15.39 -16.53
C LYS A 90 -7.86 14.69 -15.50
N LYS A 91 -8.84 13.88 -15.94
CA LYS A 91 -9.70 13.11 -15.07
C LYS A 91 -8.94 12.00 -14.36
N ALA A 92 -7.98 11.36 -15.03
CA ALA A 92 -7.10 10.35 -14.45
C ALA A 92 -6.28 10.93 -13.28
N ALA A 93 -5.69 12.12 -13.44
CA ALA A 93 -4.95 12.80 -12.37
C ALA A 93 -5.85 13.16 -11.17
N LYS A 94 -7.10 13.61 -11.43
CA LYS A 94 -8.09 13.85 -10.37
C LYS A 94 -8.41 12.58 -9.58
N VAL A 95 -8.64 11.47 -10.27
CA VAL A 95 -8.93 10.17 -9.64
C VAL A 95 -7.77 9.75 -8.74
N ALA A 96 -6.54 9.86 -9.22
CA ALA A 96 -5.35 9.52 -8.42
C ALA A 96 -5.20 10.43 -7.20
N GLY A 97 -5.38 11.75 -7.36
CA GLY A 97 -5.32 12.70 -6.24
C GLY A 97 -6.40 12.45 -5.19
N ASN A 98 -7.64 12.23 -5.61
CA ASN A 98 -8.75 11.94 -4.70
C ASN A 98 -8.55 10.61 -3.95
N SER A 99 -7.95 9.60 -4.59
CA SER A 99 -7.65 8.33 -3.91
C SER A 99 -6.59 8.49 -2.84
N LEU A 100 -5.57 9.32 -3.06
CA LEU A 100 -4.57 9.63 -2.04
C LEU A 100 -5.18 10.40 -0.87
N PHE A 101 -6.05 11.37 -1.14
CA PHE A 101 -6.79 12.10 -0.09
C PHE A 101 -7.68 11.16 0.72
N LEU A 102 -8.41 10.26 0.06
CA LEU A 102 -9.21 9.24 0.74
C LEU A 102 -8.32 8.31 1.60
N GLY A 103 -7.13 7.95 1.12
CA GLY A 103 -6.14 7.20 1.88
C GLY A 103 -5.72 7.91 3.16
N VAL A 104 -5.52 9.23 3.12
CA VAL A 104 -5.23 10.04 4.32
C VAL A 104 -6.41 9.99 5.31
N ILE A 105 -7.65 10.11 4.84
CA ILE A 105 -8.82 10.01 5.73
C ILE A 105 -8.89 8.63 6.39
N ILE A 106 -8.70 7.55 5.63
CA ILE A 106 -8.69 6.18 6.16
C ILE A 106 -7.58 6.03 7.20
N TYR A 107 -6.38 6.55 6.91
CA TYR A 107 -5.27 6.54 7.85
C TYR A 107 -5.62 7.26 9.17
N VAL A 108 -6.22 8.45 9.09
CA VAL A 108 -6.63 9.21 10.28
C VAL A 108 -7.64 8.42 11.11
N VAL A 109 -8.60 7.77 10.48
CA VAL A 109 -9.59 6.92 11.18
C VAL A 109 -8.90 5.74 11.87
N CYS A 110 -8.00 5.02 11.18
CA CYS A 110 -7.23 3.92 11.77
C CYS A 110 -6.32 4.41 12.91
N PHE A 111 -5.69 5.57 12.76
CA PHE A 111 -4.84 6.18 13.78
C PHE A 111 -5.63 6.54 15.05
N LEU A 112 -6.78 7.17 14.91
CA LEU A 112 -7.66 7.50 16.04
C LEU A 112 -8.16 6.23 16.73
N PHE A 113 -8.54 5.21 15.98
CA PHE A 113 -8.89 3.92 16.54
C PHE A 113 -7.70 3.28 17.27
N GLY A 114 -6.49 3.39 16.74
CA GLY A 114 -5.24 2.92 17.37
C GLY A 114 -4.99 3.53 18.74
N ILE A 115 -5.31 4.81 18.91
CA ILE A 115 -5.12 5.53 20.18
C ILE A 115 -6.24 5.21 21.17
N PHE A 116 -7.49 5.33 20.75
CA PHE A 116 -8.64 5.35 21.66
C PHE A 116 -9.43 4.01 21.67
N GLY A 117 -9.50 3.30 20.54
CA GLY A 117 -10.39 2.14 20.37
C GLY A 117 -9.76 0.80 20.72
N VAL A 118 -8.46 0.63 20.52
CA VAL A 118 -7.77 -0.67 20.61
C VAL A 118 -7.95 -1.32 21.98
N LYS A 119 -7.75 -0.57 23.07
CA LYS A 119 -7.89 -1.11 24.43
C LYS A 119 -9.31 -1.59 24.70
N ALA A 120 -10.31 -0.77 24.33
CA ALA A 120 -11.72 -1.11 24.52
C ALA A 120 -12.10 -2.38 23.71
N TYR A 121 -11.59 -2.48 22.47
CA TYR A 121 -11.82 -3.65 21.62
C TYR A 121 -11.22 -4.93 22.23
N ILE A 122 -9.94 -4.95 22.56
CA ILE A 122 -9.27 -6.15 23.06
C ILE A 122 -9.86 -6.54 24.44
N SER A 123 -10.13 -5.58 25.33
CA SER A 123 -10.73 -5.86 26.64
C SER A 123 -12.15 -6.42 26.56
N SER A 124 -12.87 -6.22 25.46
CA SER A 124 -14.17 -6.85 25.21
C SER A 124 -14.06 -8.31 24.74
N GLN A 125 -12.87 -8.73 24.29
CA GLN A 125 -12.65 -10.06 23.71
C GLN A 125 -11.99 -11.04 24.70
N THR A 126 -11.20 -10.54 25.67
CA THR A 126 -10.48 -11.38 26.62
C THR A 126 -10.42 -10.74 28.00
N VAL A 127 -10.43 -11.61 29.04
CA VAL A 127 -10.18 -11.24 30.44
C VAL A 127 -8.76 -11.57 30.87
N ASP A 128 -8.01 -12.31 30.05
CA ASP A 128 -6.63 -12.68 30.31
C ASP A 128 -5.74 -11.44 30.13
N THR A 129 -5.04 -11.07 31.19
CA THR A 129 -4.21 -9.86 31.25
C THR A 129 -3.01 -9.94 30.32
N GLU A 130 -2.39 -11.11 30.17
CA GLU A 130 -1.23 -11.30 29.29
C GLU A 130 -1.62 -11.18 27.83
N VAL A 131 -2.69 -11.87 27.41
CA VAL A 131 -3.24 -11.78 26.06
C VAL A 131 -3.69 -10.35 25.75
N LEU A 132 -4.32 -9.67 26.72
CA LEU A 132 -4.76 -8.28 26.58
C LEU A 132 -3.59 -7.33 26.33
N GLU A 133 -2.53 -7.40 27.14
CA GLU A 133 -1.36 -6.53 26.98
C GLU A 133 -0.64 -6.74 25.65
N MET A 134 -0.46 -8.00 25.25
CA MET A 134 0.14 -8.37 23.98
C MET A 134 -0.72 -7.88 22.80
N GLY A 135 -2.03 -8.15 22.81
CA GLY A 135 -2.96 -7.76 21.77
C GLY A 135 -3.09 -6.25 21.62
N VAL A 136 -3.20 -5.51 22.73
CA VAL A 136 -3.24 -4.05 22.73
C VAL A 136 -1.95 -3.46 22.16
N SER A 137 -0.80 -4.00 22.58
CA SER A 137 0.51 -3.51 22.09
C SER A 137 0.66 -3.73 20.60
N TYR A 138 0.37 -4.92 20.10
CA TYR A 138 0.46 -5.28 18.69
C TYR A 138 -0.49 -4.44 17.84
N LEU A 139 -1.78 -4.45 18.17
CA LEU A 139 -2.80 -3.76 17.37
C LEU A 139 -2.61 -2.25 17.37
N ARG A 140 -2.16 -1.68 18.49
CA ARG A 140 -1.87 -0.25 18.56
C ARG A 140 -0.73 0.14 17.63
N ILE A 141 0.35 -0.62 17.57
CA ILE A 141 1.47 -0.38 16.64
C ILE A 141 0.95 -0.44 15.19
N CYS A 142 0.21 -1.50 14.85
CA CYS A 142 -0.32 -1.69 13.49
C CYS A 142 -1.28 -0.54 13.09
N CYS A 143 -2.16 -0.08 14.00
CA CYS A 143 -3.12 0.98 13.70
C CYS A 143 -2.47 2.36 13.63
N VAL A 144 -1.58 2.68 14.57
CA VAL A 144 -0.90 3.99 14.62
C VAL A 144 0.01 4.17 13.40
N ILE A 145 0.69 3.11 12.97
CA ILE A 145 1.58 3.15 11.81
C ILE A 145 0.90 2.53 10.56
N SER A 146 -0.43 2.52 10.50
CA SER A 146 -1.20 1.99 9.37
C SER A 146 -0.97 2.73 8.05
N PHE A 147 -0.26 3.86 8.08
CA PHE A 147 0.21 4.58 6.90
C PHE A 147 0.86 3.64 5.88
N GLY A 148 1.74 2.73 6.33
CA GLY A 148 2.45 1.80 5.46
C GLY A 148 1.50 0.96 4.60
N ILE A 149 0.55 0.26 5.22
CA ILE A 149 -0.37 -0.65 4.51
C ILE A 149 -1.35 0.09 3.60
N ILE A 150 -1.86 1.25 4.03
CA ILE A 150 -2.84 2.03 3.26
C ILE A 150 -2.20 2.58 2.00
N PHE A 151 -1.04 3.24 2.11
CA PHE A 151 -0.36 3.82 0.97
C PHE A 151 0.28 2.76 0.07
N PHE A 152 0.80 1.65 0.65
CA PHE A 152 1.21 0.49 -0.13
C PHE A 152 0.07 0.01 -1.04
N SER A 153 -1.12 -0.24 -0.47
CA SER A 153 -2.29 -0.72 -1.22
C SER A 153 -2.70 0.26 -2.34
N LEU A 154 -2.68 1.56 -2.06
CA LEU A 154 -3.02 2.58 -3.06
C LEU A 154 -1.98 2.64 -4.19
N PHE A 155 -0.69 2.71 -3.88
CA PHE A 155 0.36 2.77 -4.89
C PHE A 155 0.42 1.48 -5.73
N GLU A 156 0.19 0.33 -5.10
CA GLU A 156 0.07 -0.95 -5.79
C GLU A 156 -1.01 -0.88 -6.86
N LYS A 157 -2.22 -0.45 -6.50
CA LYS A 157 -3.35 -0.38 -7.43
C LYS A 157 -3.22 0.71 -8.48
N LEU A 158 -2.58 1.84 -8.16
CA LEU A 158 -2.23 2.87 -9.13
C LEU A 158 -1.25 2.34 -10.20
N LEU A 159 -0.22 1.57 -9.80
CA LEU A 159 0.70 0.94 -10.73
C LEU A 159 0.02 -0.13 -11.59
N GLN A 160 -0.86 -0.94 -11.00
CA GLN A 160 -1.66 -1.92 -11.72
C GLN A 160 -2.56 -1.26 -12.77
N ALA A 161 -3.23 -0.15 -12.44
CA ALA A 161 -4.08 0.61 -13.36
C ALA A 161 -3.32 1.15 -14.58
N THR A 162 -2.02 1.39 -14.46
CA THR A 162 -1.15 1.83 -15.55
C THR A 162 -0.51 0.69 -16.34
N GLY A 163 -0.94 -0.56 -16.11
CA GLY A 163 -0.39 -1.76 -16.78
C GLY A 163 0.96 -2.22 -16.26
N ARG A 164 1.37 -1.77 -15.09
CA ARG A 164 2.68 -2.04 -14.48
C ARG A 164 2.59 -2.98 -13.29
N SER A 165 1.79 -4.03 -13.41
CA SER A 165 1.57 -5.04 -12.36
C SER A 165 2.88 -5.69 -11.86
N LEU A 166 3.89 -5.81 -12.72
CA LEU A 166 5.17 -6.40 -12.36
C LEU A 166 5.92 -5.57 -11.31
N TYR A 167 5.86 -4.24 -11.39
CA TYR A 167 6.46 -3.37 -10.37
C TYR A 167 5.71 -3.43 -9.05
N SER A 168 4.39 -3.59 -9.08
CA SER A 168 3.60 -3.79 -7.85
C SER A 168 3.97 -5.11 -7.16
N THR A 169 4.16 -6.18 -7.94
CA THR A 169 4.62 -7.47 -7.43
C THR A 169 6.03 -7.38 -6.80
N ILE A 170 6.97 -6.69 -7.46
CA ILE A 170 8.32 -6.48 -6.90
C ILE A 170 8.24 -5.74 -5.56
N GLY A 171 7.42 -4.68 -5.46
CA GLY A 171 7.24 -3.96 -4.20
C GLY A 171 6.71 -4.85 -3.08
N GLN A 172 5.75 -5.72 -3.38
CA GLN A 172 5.20 -6.67 -2.41
C GLN A 172 6.21 -7.74 -2.00
N VAL A 173 6.98 -8.29 -2.96
CA VAL A 173 8.05 -9.26 -2.67
C VAL A 173 9.09 -8.66 -1.73
N VAL A 174 9.54 -7.44 -2.01
CA VAL A 174 10.53 -6.74 -1.17
C VAL A 174 9.99 -6.55 0.25
N GLY A 175 8.71 -6.12 0.40
CA GLY A 175 8.12 -5.97 1.72
C GLY A 175 8.02 -7.27 2.50
N ALA A 176 7.62 -8.37 1.83
CA ALA A 176 7.54 -9.68 2.43
C ALA A 176 8.94 -10.19 2.86
N VAL A 177 9.97 -10.00 2.03
CA VAL A 177 11.35 -10.37 2.36
C VAL A 177 11.88 -9.56 3.53
N VAL A 178 11.64 -8.25 3.56
CA VAL A 178 12.02 -7.38 4.69
C VAL A 178 11.34 -7.84 5.97
N ASN A 179 10.05 -8.14 5.94
CA ASN A 179 9.31 -8.65 7.09
C ASN A 179 9.91 -9.98 7.59
N ILE A 180 10.04 -11.00 6.71
CA ILE A 180 10.58 -12.33 7.07
C ILE A 180 11.99 -12.24 7.68
N ILE A 181 12.83 -11.29 7.23
CA ILE A 181 14.18 -11.08 7.79
C ILE A 181 14.09 -10.39 9.15
N LEU A 182 13.22 -9.39 9.31
CA LEU A 182 13.11 -8.61 10.52
C LEU A 182 12.37 -9.35 11.65
N ASP A 183 11.43 -10.25 11.33
CA ASP A 183 10.67 -11.01 12.31
C ASP A 183 11.59 -11.73 13.32
N PRO A 184 12.49 -12.64 12.93
CA PRO A 184 13.37 -13.32 13.90
C PRO A 184 14.31 -12.35 14.61
N ILE A 185 14.75 -11.28 13.96
CA ILE A 185 15.66 -10.29 14.56
C ILE A 185 14.95 -9.54 15.68
N MET A 186 13.72 -9.11 15.47
CA MET A 186 12.98 -8.27 16.42
C MET A 186 12.19 -9.09 17.45
N ILE A 187 11.71 -10.28 17.06
CA ILE A 187 10.98 -11.17 18.00
C ILE A 187 11.94 -11.76 19.02
N TYR A 188 13.06 -12.34 18.55
CA TYR A 188 14.01 -13.08 19.41
C TYR A 188 15.18 -12.22 19.90
N GLY A 189 15.31 -10.97 19.45
CA GLY A 189 16.40 -10.10 19.86
C GLY A 189 17.77 -10.53 19.33
N ILE A 190 17.87 -10.81 18.02
CA ILE A 190 19.12 -11.22 17.39
C ILE A 190 19.96 -9.98 17.06
N GLY A 191 21.22 -9.96 17.51
CA GLY A 191 22.18 -8.87 17.25
C GLY A 191 21.98 -7.68 18.20
N PRO A 192 21.93 -6.42 17.69
CA PRO A 192 21.84 -5.22 18.53
C PRO A 192 20.42 -4.92 19.05
N PHE A 193 19.42 -5.69 18.62
CA PHE A 193 18.04 -5.47 18.98
C PHE A 193 17.65 -6.23 20.27
N PRO A 194 16.90 -5.60 21.19
CA PRO A 194 16.34 -6.29 22.33
C PRO A 194 15.26 -7.29 21.90
N GLU A 195 15.06 -8.34 22.69
CA GLU A 195 13.93 -9.26 22.51
C GLU A 195 12.61 -8.51 22.73
N MET A 196 11.82 -8.32 21.66
CA MET A 196 10.59 -7.55 21.69
C MET A 196 9.33 -8.41 21.63
N GLY A 197 9.47 -9.70 21.37
CA GLY A 197 8.35 -10.63 21.27
C GLY A 197 7.30 -10.17 20.26
N VAL A 198 6.03 -10.18 20.67
CA VAL A 198 4.88 -9.79 19.82
C VAL A 198 4.99 -8.35 19.30
N LYS A 199 5.58 -7.43 20.06
CA LYS A 199 5.83 -6.06 19.58
C LYS A 199 6.83 -6.05 18.43
N GLY A 200 7.83 -6.95 18.48
CA GLY A 200 8.81 -7.13 17.41
C GLY A 200 8.15 -7.54 16.10
N ALA A 201 7.23 -8.51 16.11
CA ALA A 201 6.44 -8.90 14.95
C ALA A 201 5.63 -7.73 14.38
N ALA A 202 4.97 -6.93 15.25
CA ALA A 202 4.24 -5.74 14.80
C ALA A 202 5.14 -4.73 14.08
N TYR A 203 6.31 -4.42 14.63
CA TYR A 203 7.26 -3.51 14.00
C TYR A 203 7.83 -4.06 12.70
N ALA A 204 8.18 -5.33 12.63
CA ALA A 204 8.70 -5.97 11.42
C ALA A 204 7.67 -5.89 10.28
N THR A 205 6.40 -6.21 10.58
CA THR A 205 5.28 -6.09 9.62
C THR A 205 5.12 -4.67 9.10
N VAL A 206 5.12 -3.69 9.99
CA VAL A 206 4.95 -2.28 9.61
C VAL A 206 6.14 -1.77 8.80
N ILE A 207 7.36 -2.12 9.18
CA ILE A 207 8.57 -1.73 8.44
C ILE A 207 8.54 -2.33 7.03
N GLY A 208 8.16 -3.61 6.89
CA GLY A 208 7.97 -4.25 5.58
C GLY A 208 6.96 -3.53 4.70
N GLN A 209 5.82 -3.13 5.27
CA GLN A 209 4.78 -2.37 4.55
C GLN A 209 5.24 -0.97 4.13
N VAL A 210 5.96 -0.26 5.02
CA VAL A 210 6.54 1.06 4.71
C VAL A 210 7.61 0.94 3.64
N ALA A 211 8.49 -0.05 3.71
CA ALA A 211 9.51 -0.31 2.70
C ALA A 211 8.86 -0.56 1.32
N SER A 212 7.81 -1.37 1.27
CA SER A 212 7.02 -1.59 0.06
C SER A 212 6.40 -0.30 -0.46
N ALA A 213 5.74 0.48 0.40
CA ALA A 213 5.10 1.74 0.01
C ALA A 213 6.11 2.73 -0.58
N VAL A 214 7.28 2.88 0.05
CA VAL A 214 8.36 3.76 -0.42
C VAL A 214 8.90 3.27 -1.77
N LEU A 215 9.13 1.97 -1.93
CA LEU A 215 9.62 1.41 -3.19
C LEU A 215 8.61 1.62 -4.34
N LEU A 216 7.32 1.40 -4.08
CA LEU A 216 6.27 1.63 -5.06
C LEU A 216 6.14 3.11 -5.41
N LEU A 217 6.30 4.01 -4.44
CA LEU A 217 6.34 5.45 -4.69
C LEU A 217 7.53 5.83 -5.60
N ILE A 218 8.71 5.26 -5.37
CA ILE A 218 9.89 5.46 -6.23
C ILE A 218 9.59 4.98 -7.65
N PHE A 219 9.03 3.77 -7.81
CA PHE A 219 8.66 3.25 -9.13
C PHE A 219 7.60 4.09 -9.81
N HIS A 220 6.62 4.61 -9.06
CA HIS A 220 5.60 5.50 -9.59
C HIS A 220 6.24 6.82 -10.08
N ASN A 221 7.11 7.43 -9.29
CA ASN A 221 7.78 8.69 -9.63
C ASN A 221 8.75 8.55 -10.81
N SER A 222 9.55 7.48 -10.85
CA SER A 222 10.50 7.21 -11.94
C SER A 222 9.85 7.03 -13.28
N SER A 223 8.63 6.52 -13.31
CA SER A 223 7.97 6.05 -14.52
C SER A 223 6.89 6.97 -15.04
N THR A 224 6.33 7.86 -14.23
CA THR A 224 5.22 8.77 -14.61
C THR A 224 5.71 10.20 -14.76
N GLY A 225 7.02 10.44 -14.60
CA GLY A 225 7.62 11.75 -14.75
C GLY A 225 6.91 12.82 -13.92
N ARG A 226 7.30 12.96 -12.66
CA ARG A 226 6.99 14.12 -11.81
C ARG A 226 5.53 14.40 -11.42
N SER A 227 4.54 13.60 -11.83
CA SER A 227 3.12 13.94 -11.59
C SER A 227 2.72 13.94 -10.13
N LEU A 228 3.10 12.91 -9.35
CA LEU A 228 2.73 12.83 -7.92
C LEU A 228 3.54 13.77 -7.04
N PHE A 229 4.81 13.96 -7.34
CA PHE A 229 5.65 14.92 -6.62
C PHE A 229 5.09 16.36 -6.76
N PHE A 230 4.62 16.72 -7.96
CA PHE A 230 3.94 18.01 -8.19
C PHE A 230 2.60 18.13 -7.47
N ILE A 231 1.83 17.05 -7.34
CA ILE A 231 0.57 17.05 -6.58
C ILE A 231 0.85 17.26 -5.09
N CYS A 232 1.81 16.54 -4.51
CA CYS A 232 2.22 16.70 -3.12
C CYS A 232 2.86 18.07 -2.85
N GLN A 233 3.69 18.58 -3.76
CA GLN A 233 4.33 19.90 -3.62
C GLN A 233 3.29 21.03 -3.67
N LYS A 234 2.31 20.94 -4.56
CA LYS A 234 1.23 21.93 -4.66
C LYS A 234 0.27 21.87 -3.45
N TRP A 235 0.18 20.72 -2.79
CA TRP A 235 -0.55 20.56 -1.53
C TRP A 235 0.22 21.17 -0.36
N SER A 236 1.54 21.06 -0.36
CA SER A 236 2.44 21.67 0.63
C SER A 236 2.47 23.21 0.52
N ASP A 237 2.26 23.76 -0.67
CA ASP A 237 2.30 25.21 -0.91
C ASP A 237 1.00 25.93 -0.52
N GLY A 238 0.05 25.24 0.15
CA GLY A 238 -1.17 25.85 0.73
C GLY A 238 -2.15 26.41 -0.29
N SER A 239 -1.89 26.28 -1.60
CA SER A 239 -2.88 26.52 -2.61
C SER A 239 -3.79 25.31 -2.68
N LEU A 240 -5.01 25.43 -2.14
CA LEU A 240 -6.11 24.53 -2.51
C LEU A 240 -5.98 24.28 -4.02
N PRO A 241 -5.82 23.03 -4.45
CA PRO A 241 -5.65 22.79 -5.86
C PRO A 241 -6.89 23.33 -6.55
N ASP A 242 -6.73 24.38 -7.31
CA ASP A 242 -7.52 24.52 -8.51
C ASP A 242 -7.32 23.20 -9.24
N LEU A 243 -8.31 22.33 -9.09
CA LEU A 243 -8.36 21.01 -9.71
C LEU A 243 -8.29 21.11 -11.26
N VAL A 244 -7.93 22.25 -11.78
CA VAL A 244 -7.89 22.69 -13.17
C VAL A 244 -6.48 23.07 -13.66
N GLY A 245 -5.44 23.05 -12.83
CA GLY A 245 -4.06 23.41 -13.21
C GLY A 245 -3.40 22.54 -14.28
N VAL A 246 -4.07 22.32 -15.39
CA VAL A 246 -3.54 21.66 -16.60
C VAL A 246 -3.09 22.67 -17.66
N SER A 247 -3.24 23.94 -17.44
CA SER A 247 -2.70 24.97 -18.35
C SER A 247 -1.18 25.00 -18.37
N ASP A 248 -0.49 24.60 -17.30
CA ASP A 248 0.97 24.57 -17.22
C ASP A 248 1.64 23.35 -17.88
N TYR A 249 0.86 22.34 -18.26
CA TYR A 249 1.40 21.19 -19.02
C TYR A 249 1.83 21.55 -20.44
N ARG A 250 1.42 22.70 -20.95
CA ARG A 250 1.81 23.15 -22.30
C ARG A 250 3.18 23.81 -22.38
N SER A 251 3.65 24.44 -21.32
CA SER A 251 4.91 25.19 -21.35
C SER A 251 6.16 24.38 -21.08
N HIS A 252 6.06 23.22 -20.41
CA HIS A 252 7.20 22.36 -20.11
C HIS A 252 7.38 21.17 -21.06
N CYS A 253 6.48 20.94 -22.00
CA CYS A 253 6.64 19.96 -23.09
C CYS A 253 7.59 20.44 -24.21
N MET A 254 8.08 21.67 -24.15
CA MET A 254 8.97 22.23 -25.16
C MET A 254 10.45 21.93 -24.96
N SER A 255 10.84 21.25 -23.88
CA SER A 255 12.23 20.81 -23.67
C SER A 255 12.36 19.31 -23.70
N GLY A 256 12.32 18.75 -24.90
CA GLY A 256 12.92 17.47 -25.24
C GLY A 256 12.25 16.19 -24.71
N ARG A 257 11.54 15.51 -25.60
CA ARG A 257 11.08 14.11 -25.55
C ARG A 257 9.75 13.84 -24.83
N ILE A 258 8.70 14.20 -25.43
CA ILE A 258 7.41 13.49 -25.61
C ILE A 258 6.49 14.51 -26.31
N CYS A 259 6.72 14.74 -27.55
CA CYS A 259 5.72 15.29 -28.45
C CYS A 259 5.29 14.16 -29.37
N ILE A 260 4.17 13.53 -29.10
CA ILE A 260 3.26 12.96 -30.11
C ILE A 260 1.89 12.83 -29.41
N PHE A 261 1.13 13.89 -29.47
CA PHE A 261 -0.31 13.89 -29.66
C PHE A 261 -0.72 15.32 -30.00
N LYS A 262 -0.32 15.73 -31.21
CA LYS A 262 -0.94 16.81 -31.91
C LYS A 262 -1.58 16.18 -33.13
N GLU A 263 -2.84 16.46 -33.24
CA GLU A 263 -3.67 16.30 -34.44
C GLU A 263 -4.77 15.28 -34.29
N ASN A 264 -5.96 15.68 -34.31
CA ASN A 264 -6.89 16.14 -35.30
C ASN A 264 -8.22 16.50 -34.65
N GLN A 265 -8.45 17.74 -34.40
CA GLN A 265 -9.80 18.27 -34.37
C GLN A 265 -9.79 19.54 -35.20
N LYS A 266 -9.81 19.34 -36.52
CA LYS A 266 -10.35 20.27 -37.51
C LYS A 266 -10.80 19.45 -38.71
N LYS A 267 -12.02 19.00 -38.67
CA LYS A 267 -13.03 19.14 -39.73
C LYS A 267 -14.33 18.53 -39.22
#